data_f1e4cadaa46a97c1eb9a7d1cfac93959
#
_entry.id   f1e4cadaa46a97c1eb9a7d1cfac93959
#
_cell.length_a   1.000
_cell.length_b   1.000
_cell.length_c   1.000
_cell.angle_alpha   90.00
_cell.angle_beta   90.00
_cell.angle_gamma   90.00
#
_symmetry.space_group_name_H-M   'P 1'
#
loop_
_entity.id
_entity.type
_entity.pdbx_description
1 polymer ?
#
loop_
_entity_poly.entity_id
_entity_poly.type
_entity_poly.pdbx_seq_one_letter_code
_entity_poly.pdbx_strand_id
1 'polypeptide(L)'
;MCIRDSYKLPPVSLLKQGSSLSTSKKLLQETAKDLTQLLKEHGVEAELTNVVPGPTVTRYEIELAPGVKVSKVTSLSHDIAYALATPDVRLLAPIPGRSAIGIEIPNRQRKLVSLGDVLSSSEAAKLTHPLNVGLGLDIAGKPRLLNLSELPLSLIHI
;
A
#
# COMPACT_ATOMS: atom_id res chain seq x y z
N MET A 1 -27.50 -33.07 -21.69
CA MET A 1 -28.16 -32.40 -20.56
C MET A 1 -27.15 -31.47 -19.94
N CYS A 2 -27.23 -30.18 -20.23
CA CYS A 2 -26.27 -29.19 -19.74
C CYS A 2 -26.59 -28.83 -18.28
N ILE A 3 -25.72 -29.19 -17.36
CA ILE A 3 -25.82 -28.92 -15.90
C ILE A 3 -25.58 -27.43 -15.57
N ARG A 4 -25.73 -26.52 -16.55
CA ARG A 4 -25.40 -25.10 -16.37
C ARG A 4 -26.42 -24.28 -15.58
N ASP A 5 -27.65 -24.76 -15.43
CA ASP A 5 -28.76 -23.89 -14.99
C ASP A 5 -29.08 -23.97 -13.48
N SER A 6 -28.36 -24.78 -12.70
CA SER A 6 -28.67 -24.99 -11.28
C SER A 6 -27.58 -24.61 -10.29
N TYR A 7 -26.37 -24.22 -10.77
CA TYR A 7 -25.29 -23.85 -9.84
C TYR A 7 -25.48 -22.41 -9.36
N LYS A 8 -25.74 -22.27 -8.06
CA LYS A 8 -25.77 -20.97 -7.39
C LYS A 8 -24.43 -20.71 -6.74
N LEU A 9 -23.80 -19.60 -7.10
CA LEU A 9 -22.56 -19.16 -6.45
C LEU A 9 -22.82 -18.93 -4.95
N PRO A 10 -21.87 -19.33 -4.07
CA PRO A 10 -21.98 -19.01 -2.66
C PRO A 10 -21.99 -17.49 -2.46
N PRO A 11 -22.82 -16.96 -1.56
CA PRO A 11 -22.91 -15.53 -1.34
C PRO A 11 -21.62 -15.00 -0.70
N VAL A 12 -21.20 -13.80 -1.09
CA VAL A 12 -20.00 -13.12 -0.54
C VAL A 12 -20.11 -12.91 0.98
N SER A 13 -21.30 -12.89 1.53
CA SER A 13 -21.55 -12.77 2.98
C SER A 13 -21.02 -13.94 3.82
N LEU A 14 -20.65 -15.06 3.21
CA LEU A 14 -19.97 -16.17 3.88
C LEU A 14 -18.49 -15.84 4.19
N LEU A 15 -17.92 -14.86 3.54
CA LEU A 15 -16.53 -14.45 3.76
C LEU A 15 -16.45 -13.57 5.00
N LYS A 16 -15.45 -13.84 5.84
CA LYS A 16 -15.15 -12.98 6.98
C LYS A 16 -14.64 -11.63 6.48
N GLN A 17 -15.12 -10.56 7.11
CA GLN A 17 -14.57 -9.22 6.91
C GLN A 17 -13.47 -8.95 7.94
N GLY A 18 -12.45 -8.22 7.53
CA GLY A 18 -11.35 -7.82 8.40
C GLY A 18 -11.79 -6.76 9.43
N SER A 19 -10.99 -6.57 10.46
CA SER A 19 -11.25 -5.56 11.47
C SER A 19 -11.06 -4.14 10.93
N SER A 20 -11.94 -3.22 11.30
CA SER A 20 -11.87 -1.80 10.94
C SER A 20 -10.88 -1.02 11.84
N LEU A 21 -9.64 -1.51 11.99
CA LEU A 21 -8.63 -0.76 12.73
C LEU A 21 -8.26 0.49 11.91
N SER A 22 -8.63 1.66 12.42
CA SER A 22 -8.16 2.94 11.88
C SER A 22 -6.83 3.28 12.52
N THR A 23 -5.81 3.53 11.72
CA THR A 23 -4.53 4.07 12.21
C THR A 23 -4.80 5.42 12.90
N SER A 24 -4.35 5.57 14.13
CA SER A 24 -4.56 6.81 14.90
C SER A 24 -3.89 7.98 14.19
N LYS A 25 -4.65 9.05 13.92
CA LYS A 25 -4.13 10.30 13.32
C LYS A 25 -2.96 10.87 14.13
N LYS A 26 -3.01 10.74 15.45
CA LYS A 26 -1.95 11.20 16.35
C LYS A 26 -0.64 10.47 16.08
N LEU A 27 -0.69 9.14 15.96
CA LEU A 27 0.50 8.33 15.67
C LEU A 27 1.11 8.66 14.28
N LEU A 28 0.26 8.91 13.27
CA LEU A 28 0.72 9.32 11.95
C LEU A 28 1.47 10.66 12.00
N GLN A 29 0.96 11.62 12.77
CA GLN A 29 1.58 12.94 12.94
C GLN A 29 2.88 12.87 13.75
N GLU A 30 2.95 12.03 14.78
CA GLU A 30 4.17 11.80 15.55
C GLU A 30 5.27 11.22 14.66
N THR A 31 4.97 10.13 13.94
CA THR A 31 5.93 9.53 13.00
C THR A 31 6.36 10.50 11.90
N ALA A 32 5.44 11.36 11.42
CA ALA A 32 5.77 12.39 10.43
C ALA A 32 6.77 13.42 10.96
N LYS A 33 6.60 13.85 12.21
CA LYS A 33 7.53 14.78 12.88
C LYS A 33 8.90 14.15 13.10
N ASP A 34 8.90 12.91 13.62
CA ASP A 34 10.14 12.17 13.86
C ASP A 34 10.94 11.98 12.57
N LEU A 35 10.25 11.62 11.47
CA LEU A 35 10.85 11.46 10.15
C LEU A 35 11.45 12.79 9.63
N THR A 36 10.70 13.89 9.74
CA THR A 36 11.16 15.20 9.27
C THR A 36 12.36 15.68 10.07
N GLN A 37 12.34 15.48 11.38
CA GLN A 37 13.43 15.83 12.27
C GLN A 37 14.70 15.02 11.94
N LEU A 38 14.55 13.71 11.75
CA LEU A 38 15.65 12.81 11.39
C LEU A 38 16.31 13.23 10.07
N LEU A 39 15.52 13.52 9.03
CA LEU A 39 16.05 13.97 7.75
C LEU A 39 16.86 15.27 7.91
N LYS A 40 16.37 16.20 8.73
CA LYS A 40 17.06 17.46 9.02
C LYS A 40 18.39 17.24 9.75
N GLU A 41 18.42 16.34 10.73
CA GLU A 41 19.64 15.98 11.48
C GLU A 41 20.72 15.38 10.57
N HIS A 42 20.31 14.62 9.54
CA HIS A 42 21.22 14.11 8.51
C HIS A 42 21.50 15.11 7.38
N GLY A 43 21.09 16.37 7.55
CA GLY A 43 21.35 17.47 6.60
C GLY A 43 20.57 17.30 5.29
N VAL A 44 19.42 16.64 5.33
CA VAL A 44 18.48 16.53 4.20
C VAL A 44 17.37 17.55 4.42
N GLU A 45 17.34 18.59 3.61
CA GLU A 45 16.24 19.55 3.57
C GLU A 45 15.13 18.98 2.72
N ALA A 46 14.02 18.60 3.37
CA ALA A 46 12.85 18.02 2.73
C ALA A 46 11.58 18.50 3.41
N GLU A 47 10.53 18.66 2.63
CA GLU A 47 9.20 19.03 3.10
C GLU A 47 8.25 17.84 2.96
N LEU A 48 7.50 17.54 4.01
CA LEU A 48 6.46 16.52 3.98
C LEU A 48 5.22 17.09 3.29
N THR A 49 4.93 16.60 2.08
CA THR A 49 3.81 17.10 1.26
C THR A 49 2.53 16.31 1.47
N ASN A 50 2.64 15.01 1.76
CA ASN A 50 1.45 14.16 1.91
C ASN A 50 1.72 12.95 2.80
N VAL A 51 0.65 12.41 3.41
CA VAL A 51 0.68 11.15 4.18
C VAL A 51 -0.45 10.26 3.69
N VAL A 52 -0.10 9.10 3.16
CA VAL A 52 -1.06 8.11 2.64
C VAL A 52 -1.08 6.91 3.59
N PRO A 53 -2.05 6.85 4.51
CA PRO A 53 -2.18 5.72 5.41
C PRO A 53 -2.76 4.51 4.67
N GLY A 54 -2.10 3.36 4.81
CA GLY A 54 -2.57 2.10 4.26
C GLY A 54 -2.82 1.04 5.34
N PRO A 55 -3.27 -0.15 4.97
CA PRO A 55 -3.60 -1.21 5.92
C PRO A 55 -2.38 -1.80 6.64
N THR A 56 -1.25 -1.91 5.96
CA THR A 56 -0.02 -2.53 6.49
C THR A 56 1.14 -1.56 6.60
N VAL A 57 1.21 -0.58 5.71
CA VAL A 57 2.25 0.45 5.66
C VAL A 57 1.61 1.82 5.49
N THR A 58 2.30 2.85 5.96
CA THR A 58 1.95 4.25 5.67
C THR A 58 3.05 4.83 4.79
N ARG A 59 2.66 5.50 3.70
CA ARG A 59 3.59 6.23 2.84
C ARG A 59 3.61 7.69 3.24
N TYR A 60 4.81 8.19 3.52
CA TYR A 60 5.10 9.60 3.72
C TYR A 60 5.74 10.13 2.44
N GLU A 61 5.11 11.11 1.80
CA GLU A 61 5.58 11.71 0.56
C GLU A 61 6.32 12.99 0.89
N ILE A 62 7.60 13.07 0.50
CA ILE A 62 8.47 14.21 0.74
C ILE A 62 8.96 14.81 -0.56
N GLU A 63 9.08 16.12 -0.60
CA GLU A 63 9.76 16.86 -1.65
C GLU A 63 11.09 17.38 -1.14
N LEU A 64 12.13 17.25 -1.95
CA LEU A 64 13.47 17.70 -1.60
C LEU A 64 13.65 19.17 -1.97
N ALA A 65 14.36 19.90 -1.14
CA ALA A 65 14.79 21.25 -1.47
C ALA A 65 15.70 21.24 -2.72
N PRO A 66 15.71 22.34 -3.51
CA PRO A 66 16.57 22.46 -4.67
C PRO A 66 18.04 22.18 -4.34
N GLY A 67 18.68 21.34 -5.13
CA GLY A 67 20.07 20.96 -4.95
C GLY A 67 20.33 19.75 -4.03
N VAL A 68 19.34 19.24 -3.33
CA VAL A 68 19.46 18.02 -2.54
C VAL A 68 19.40 16.79 -3.44
N LYS A 69 20.42 15.93 -3.34
CA LYS A 69 20.51 14.70 -4.16
C LYS A 69 19.57 13.61 -3.60
N VAL A 70 18.82 12.97 -4.47
CA VAL A 70 17.94 11.83 -4.13
C VAL A 70 18.73 10.69 -3.47
N SER A 71 19.96 10.43 -3.95
CA SER A 71 20.84 9.40 -3.39
C SER A 71 21.16 9.61 -1.91
N LYS A 72 21.16 10.85 -1.43
CA LYS A 72 21.38 11.15 -0.01
C LYS A 72 20.24 10.62 0.85
N VAL A 73 19.01 10.71 0.37
CA VAL A 73 17.83 10.15 1.06
C VAL A 73 17.83 8.63 0.98
N THR A 74 18.08 8.06 -0.21
CA THR A 74 18.03 6.61 -0.37
C THR A 74 19.10 5.86 0.43
N SER A 75 20.26 6.50 0.71
CA SER A 75 21.28 5.92 1.59
C SER A 75 20.87 5.87 3.06
N LEU A 76 19.89 6.68 3.49
CA LEU A 76 19.43 6.76 4.89
C LEU A 76 18.34 5.70 5.24
N SER A 77 18.03 4.76 4.37
CA SER A 77 16.96 3.78 4.61
C SER A 77 17.12 3.01 5.92
N HIS A 78 18.36 2.57 6.22
CA HIS A 78 18.66 1.84 7.45
C HIS A 78 18.64 2.76 8.68
N ASP A 79 19.13 3.99 8.55
CA ASP A 79 19.14 4.96 9.65
C ASP A 79 17.70 5.36 10.02
N ILE A 80 16.83 5.54 9.02
CA ILE A 80 15.40 5.80 9.21
C ILE A 80 14.74 4.61 9.91
N ALA A 81 15.01 3.38 9.46
CA ALA A 81 14.46 2.18 10.07
C ALA A 81 14.89 2.04 11.53
N TYR A 82 16.17 2.29 11.82
CA TYR A 82 16.71 2.26 13.17
C TYR A 82 16.07 3.30 14.09
N ALA A 83 16.05 4.57 13.64
CA ALA A 83 15.51 5.67 14.44
C ALA A 83 13.99 5.53 14.73
N LEU A 84 13.23 5.00 13.79
CA LEU A 84 11.80 4.75 13.95
C LEU A 84 11.48 3.40 14.61
N ALA A 85 12.51 2.63 14.98
CA ALA A 85 12.41 1.29 15.56
C ALA A 85 11.49 0.37 14.73
N THR A 86 11.68 0.38 13.40
CA THR A 86 10.95 -0.45 12.45
C THR A 86 11.87 -1.49 11.81
N PRO A 87 11.35 -2.69 11.46
CA PRO A 87 12.20 -3.76 10.91
C PRO A 87 12.76 -3.42 9.52
N ASP A 88 12.03 -2.63 8.75
CA ASP A 88 12.40 -2.23 7.40
C ASP A 88 11.68 -0.94 6.97
N VAL A 89 12.31 -0.14 6.11
CA VAL A 89 11.73 1.06 5.50
C VAL A 89 12.01 0.99 4.01
N ARG A 90 10.96 1.09 3.20
CA ARG A 90 11.09 1.08 1.75
C ARG A 90 11.04 2.51 1.20
N LEU A 91 12.03 2.84 0.38
CA LEU A 91 12.10 4.13 -0.31
C LEU A 91 11.69 3.96 -1.78
N LEU A 92 10.74 4.77 -2.22
CA LEU A 92 10.29 4.86 -3.60
C LEU A 92 10.73 6.21 -4.16
N ALA A 93 11.79 6.20 -4.94
CA ALA A 93 12.40 7.43 -5.45
C ALA A 93 12.72 7.33 -6.95
N PRO A 94 12.03 8.09 -7.80
CA PRO A 94 10.88 8.96 -7.51
C PRO A 94 9.55 8.18 -7.40
N ILE A 95 8.52 8.84 -6.86
CA ILE A 95 7.15 8.34 -7.00
C ILE A 95 6.74 8.49 -8.47
N PRO A 96 6.19 7.43 -9.11
CA PRO A 96 5.76 7.53 -10.50
C PRO A 96 4.81 8.70 -10.75
N GLY A 97 5.18 9.56 -11.72
CA GLY A 97 4.40 10.74 -12.09
C GLY A 97 4.51 11.95 -11.15
N ARG A 98 5.43 11.95 -10.17
CA ARG A 98 5.67 13.06 -9.24
C ARG A 98 7.15 13.28 -8.96
N SER A 99 7.53 14.52 -8.72
CA SER A 99 8.88 14.90 -8.27
C SER A 99 9.01 14.77 -6.74
N ALA A 100 8.57 13.65 -6.20
CA ALA A 100 8.56 13.38 -4.76
C ALA A 100 9.13 12.00 -4.46
N ILE A 101 9.57 11.80 -3.22
CA ILE A 101 10.06 10.53 -2.70
C ILE A 101 9.02 9.99 -1.72
N GLY A 102 8.63 8.72 -1.89
CA GLY A 102 7.78 7.99 -0.95
C GLY A 102 8.61 7.20 0.05
N ILE A 103 8.36 7.43 1.33
CA ILE A 103 8.95 6.66 2.43
C ILE A 103 7.85 5.79 3.02
N GLU A 104 7.94 4.49 2.81
CA GLU A 104 6.95 3.51 3.26
C GLU A 104 7.41 2.92 4.59
N ILE A 105 6.67 3.22 5.65
CA ILE A 105 6.96 2.81 7.02
C ILE A 105 5.90 1.80 7.46
N PRO A 106 6.28 0.60 7.95
CA PRO A 106 5.35 -0.39 8.47
C PRO A 106 4.51 0.16 9.63
N ASN A 107 3.20 -0.08 9.58
CA ASN A 107 2.32 0.30 10.69
C ASN A 107 2.61 -0.56 11.92
N ARG A 108 2.65 0.05 13.10
CA ARG A 108 2.76 -0.69 14.38
C ARG A 108 1.57 -1.62 14.60
N GLN A 109 0.38 -1.18 14.21
CA GLN A 109 -0.83 -1.99 14.19
C GLN A 109 -1.24 -2.21 12.73
N ARG A 110 -1.01 -3.42 12.24
CA ARG A 110 -1.36 -3.80 10.88
C ARG A 110 -2.82 -4.24 10.81
N LYS A 111 -3.55 -3.76 9.81
CA LYS A 111 -4.90 -4.23 9.51
C LYS A 111 -4.81 -5.56 8.76
N LEU A 112 -5.51 -6.57 9.23
CA LEU A 112 -5.69 -7.79 8.46
C LEU A 112 -6.66 -7.51 7.31
N VAL A 113 -6.17 -7.66 6.08
CA VAL A 113 -6.98 -7.56 4.86
C VAL A 113 -7.54 -8.93 4.54
N SER A 114 -8.85 -9.06 4.54
CA SER A 114 -9.53 -10.31 4.19
C SER A 114 -10.02 -10.30 2.74
N LEU A 115 -10.22 -11.48 2.17
CA LEU A 115 -10.85 -11.61 0.86
C LEU A 115 -12.25 -10.99 0.84
N GLY A 116 -12.98 -11.09 1.96
CA GLY A 116 -14.28 -10.46 2.13
C GLY A 116 -14.24 -8.95 1.96
N ASP A 117 -13.21 -8.26 2.50
CA ASP A 117 -13.03 -6.82 2.34
C ASP A 117 -12.86 -6.42 0.86
N VAL A 118 -12.09 -7.23 0.11
CA VAL A 118 -11.81 -6.97 -1.30
C VAL A 118 -13.04 -7.21 -2.16
N LEU A 119 -13.70 -8.35 -1.99
CA LEU A 119 -14.85 -8.75 -2.82
C LEU A 119 -16.15 -8.00 -2.47
N SER A 120 -16.25 -7.42 -1.27
CA SER A 120 -17.39 -6.57 -0.88
C SER A 120 -17.22 -5.11 -1.32
N SER A 121 -16.12 -4.77 -1.99
CA SER A 121 -15.86 -3.42 -2.47
C SER A 121 -16.78 -3.03 -3.64
N SER A 122 -17.00 -1.71 -3.80
CA SER A 122 -17.76 -1.17 -4.93
C SER A 122 -17.10 -1.44 -6.29
N GLU A 123 -15.78 -1.57 -6.30
CA GLU A 123 -15.01 -1.93 -7.48
C GLU A 123 -15.25 -3.39 -7.88
N ALA A 124 -15.26 -4.31 -6.90
CA ALA A 124 -15.54 -5.72 -7.16
C ALA A 124 -16.97 -5.94 -7.68
N ALA A 125 -17.94 -5.19 -7.15
CA ALA A 125 -19.34 -5.28 -7.59
C ALA A 125 -19.56 -4.89 -9.07
N LYS A 126 -18.63 -4.11 -9.65
CA LYS A 126 -18.71 -3.70 -11.08
C LYS A 126 -18.15 -4.76 -12.03
N LEU A 127 -17.42 -5.74 -11.51
CA LEU A 127 -16.76 -6.75 -12.33
C LEU A 127 -17.68 -7.95 -12.52
N THR A 128 -18.06 -8.20 -13.76
CA THR A 128 -18.98 -9.28 -14.14
C THR A 128 -18.30 -10.52 -14.70
N HIS A 129 -17.01 -10.41 -15.07
CA HIS A 129 -16.28 -11.50 -15.68
C HIS A 129 -15.95 -12.60 -14.65
N PRO A 130 -16.21 -13.89 -14.93
CA PRO A 130 -16.04 -14.99 -13.97
C PRO A 130 -14.57 -15.24 -13.56
N LEU A 131 -13.60 -14.78 -14.35
CA LEU A 131 -12.17 -14.89 -14.05
C LEU A 131 -11.59 -13.66 -13.34
N ASN A 132 -12.43 -12.78 -12.80
CA ASN A 132 -11.97 -11.70 -11.94
C ASN A 132 -11.60 -12.23 -10.56
N VAL A 133 -10.40 -11.91 -10.11
CA VAL A 133 -9.87 -12.32 -8.80
C VAL A 133 -9.47 -11.10 -7.97
N GLY A 134 -9.72 -11.19 -6.66
CA GLY A 134 -9.26 -10.18 -5.70
C GLY A 134 -7.85 -10.49 -5.23
N LEU A 135 -6.91 -9.56 -5.44
CA LEU A 135 -5.52 -9.70 -4.99
C LEU A 135 -5.29 -9.17 -3.57
N GLY A 136 -6.02 -8.13 -3.18
CA GLY A 136 -5.82 -7.46 -1.90
C GLY A 136 -6.14 -5.98 -1.97
N LEU A 137 -5.55 -5.20 -1.05
CA LEU A 137 -5.61 -3.74 -1.07
C LEU A 137 -4.24 -3.16 -1.43
N ASP A 138 -4.22 -2.06 -2.15
CA ASP A 138 -2.99 -1.30 -2.38
C ASP A 138 -2.60 -0.49 -1.13
N ILE A 139 -1.49 0.27 -1.25
CA ILE A 139 -0.98 1.10 -0.14
C ILE A 139 -2.00 2.13 0.31
N ALA A 140 -2.84 2.64 -0.60
CA ALA A 140 -3.90 3.60 -0.29
C ALA A 140 -5.18 2.93 0.24
N GLY A 141 -5.19 1.61 0.42
CA GLY A 141 -6.34 0.84 0.86
C GLY A 141 -7.39 0.60 -0.23
N LYS A 142 -7.06 0.84 -1.51
CA LYS A 142 -7.97 0.55 -2.62
C LYS A 142 -7.89 -0.92 -3.02
N PRO A 143 -9.01 -1.57 -3.33
CA PRO A 143 -9.01 -2.96 -3.76
C PRO A 143 -8.29 -3.12 -5.10
N ARG A 144 -7.46 -4.15 -5.20
CA ARG A 144 -6.80 -4.57 -6.43
C ARG A 144 -7.42 -5.85 -6.92
N LEU A 145 -8.02 -5.74 -8.09
CA LEU A 145 -8.75 -6.79 -8.77
C LEU A 145 -8.06 -7.02 -10.12
N LEU A 146 -8.09 -8.25 -10.59
CA LEU A 146 -7.39 -8.65 -11.78
C LEU A 146 -8.26 -9.60 -12.59
N ASN A 147 -8.34 -9.40 -13.90
CA ASN A 147 -8.96 -10.33 -14.81
C ASN A 147 -7.90 -11.30 -15.35
N LEU A 148 -7.99 -12.56 -14.95
CA LEU A 148 -7.02 -13.58 -15.36
C LEU A 148 -7.00 -13.81 -16.87
N SER A 149 -8.12 -13.57 -17.58
CA SER A 149 -8.18 -13.75 -19.04
C SER A 149 -7.37 -12.73 -19.83
N GLU A 150 -7.03 -11.59 -19.21
CA GLU A 150 -6.29 -10.50 -19.86
C GLU A 150 -4.78 -10.57 -19.60
N LEU A 151 -4.36 -11.51 -18.76
CA LEU A 151 -2.95 -11.66 -18.45
C LEU A 151 -2.23 -12.45 -19.55
N PRO A 152 -0.99 -12.06 -19.90
CA PRO A 152 -0.11 -12.88 -20.72
C PRO A 152 0.35 -14.07 -19.89
N LEU A 153 -0.52 -15.06 -19.74
CA LEU A 153 -0.20 -16.30 -19.06
C LEU A 153 0.67 -17.13 -20.00
N SER A 154 1.97 -16.96 -19.92
CA SER A 154 2.90 -17.90 -20.49
C SER A 154 2.88 -19.15 -19.63
N LEU A 155 2.12 -20.15 -20.03
CA LEU A 155 2.36 -21.52 -19.63
C LEU A 155 3.58 -21.99 -20.42
N ILE A 156 4.71 -21.58 -19.95
CA ILE A 156 6.02 -22.18 -20.05
C ILE A 156 6.21 -23.17 -21.17
N HIS A 157 7.07 -22.74 -22.04
CA HIS A 157 7.85 -23.66 -22.78
C HIS A 157 8.65 -24.58 -21.84
N ILE A 158 8.22 -25.78 -21.76
CA ILE A 158 9.06 -26.90 -21.40
C ILE A 158 9.87 -27.26 -22.65
#